data_b0e1d0d62fecd120a8ce37b9952ee229
#
_entry.id   b0e1d0d62fecd120a8ce37b9952ee229
#
_cell.length_a   1.000
_cell.length_b   1.000
_cell.length_c   1.000
_cell.angle_alpha   90.00
_cell.angle_beta   90.00
_cell.angle_gamma   90.00
#
_symmetry.space_group_name_H-M   'P 1'
#
loop_
_entity.id
_entity.type
_entity.pdbx_description
1 polymer ?
#
loop_
_entity_poly.entity_id
_entity_poly.type
_entity_poly.pdbx_seq_one_letter_code
_entity_poly.pdbx_strand_id
1 'polypeptide(L)'
;MDREIPKEIRKKERNKKIIRFSAIAVTIVVVISILISLMRTGVKKKDIILSVVDQGTIEVSVSASGKVAPAFEEIITSPINSRIVEVYRRGGDSVDVGTPILKLDLQSTETEYKKLLDEEEMRRYKLDQLRVNNQTKLSDMAMQIKVSAMKLNRMKVELRNEHYLDSLGAGTTDKVRQAELSYNVAQLEYEQLKQQYDNEKEVAAAELKVQELDFNIFRKNLAEMKRTLDDAQIRSPRKAILTYINNQVGAQVPQGGQVAIISDLSHFKVEGEIADTYGDRVAAGGKAIVKIGTEKLEGVVSSVTPLSKNGVISFSV
;
A
#
# COMPACT_ATOMS: atom_id res chain seq x y z
N MET A 1 135.18 -37.75 -7.40
CA MET A 1 134.96 -38.13 -8.80
C MET A 1 133.55 -37.81 -9.23
N ASP A 2 133.37 -36.58 -9.65
CA ASP A 2 132.10 -36.15 -10.19
C ASP A 2 132.01 -36.43 -11.70
N ARG A 3 131.06 -37.20 -12.02
CA ARG A 3 130.75 -37.44 -13.46
C ARG A 3 129.65 -36.42 -13.92
N GLU A 4 130.06 -35.50 -14.78
CA GLU A 4 129.13 -34.57 -15.39
C GLU A 4 128.06 -35.28 -16.25
N ILE A 5 126.85 -35.00 -16.03
CA ILE A 5 125.70 -35.54 -16.84
C ILE A 5 125.65 -34.80 -18.12
N PRO A 6 125.64 -35.56 -19.32
CA PRO A 6 125.57 -34.92 -20.65
C PRO A 6 124.36 -34.00 -20.84
N LYS A 7 124.59 -32.86 -21.49
CA LYS A 7 123.62 -31.78 -21.79
C LYS A 7 122.34 -32.21 -22.50
N GLU A 8 122.40 -33.37 -23.17
CA GLU A 8 121.22 -33.90 -23.92
C GLU A 8 120.10 -34.46 -22.99
N ILE A 9 120.45 -35.04 -21.87
CA ILE A 9 119.44 -35.58 -20.95
C ILE A 9 118.69 -34.47 -20.22
N ARG A 10 119.30 -33.36 -19.93
CA ARG A 10 118.63 -32.17 -19.34
C ARG A 10 117.62 -31.51 -20.26
N LYS A 11 117.93 -31.53 -21.62
CA LYS A 11 116.92 -30.97 -22.58
C LYS A 11 115.68 -31.87 -22.75
N LYS A 12 115.85 -33.18 -22.63
CA LYS A 12 114.77 -34.17 -22.82
C LYS A 12 113.80 -34.13 -21.60
N GLU A 13 114.30 -33.93 -20.41
CA GLU A 13 113.48 -33.80 -19.21
C GLU A 13 112.78 -32.42 -19.10
N ARG A 14 113.44 -31.34 -19.58
CA ARG A 14 112.85 -30.02 -19.62
C ARG A 14 111.71 -29.95 -20.65
N ASN A 15 111.92 -30.62 -21.78
CA ASN A 15 110.87 -30.70 -22.77
C ASN A 15 109.66 -31.56 -22.37
N LYS A 16 109.93 -32.68 -21.60
CA LYS A 16 108.82 -33.48 -20.98
C LYS A 16 108.05 -32.70 -19.96
N LYS A 17 108.74 -31.88 -19.11
CA LYS A 17 108.06 -31.03 -18.16
C LYS A 17 107.26 -29.93 -18.83
N ILE A 18 107.81 -29.30 -19.88
CA ILE A 18 107.10 -28.26 -20.70
C ILE A 18 105.85 -28.86 -21.40
N ILE A 19 105.99 -30.07 -21.99
CA ILE A 19 104.89 -30.76 -22.62
C ILE A 19 103.81 -31.16 -21.56
N ARG A 20 104.23 -31.61 -20.36
CA ARG A 20 103.21 -31.87 -19.31
C ARG A 20 102.56 -30.61 -18.81
N PHE A 21 103.30 -29.50 -18.59
CA PHE A 21 102.73 -28.24 -18.18
C PHE A 21 101.82 -27.63 -19.24
N SER A 22 102.16 -27.75 -20.56
CA SER A 22 101.32 -27.29 -21.68
C SER A 22 100.06 -28.14 -21.80
N ALA A 23 100.15 -29.46 -21.58
CA ALA A 23 98.98 -30.34 -21.62
C ALA A 23 98.00 -30.00 -20.45
N ILE A 24 98.61 -29.75 -19.27
CA ILE A 24 97.76 -29.31 -18.12
C ILE A 24 97.12 -27.94 -18.37
N ALA A 25 97.87 -26.99 -18.99
CA ALA A 25 97.34 -25.68 -19.30
C ALA A 25 96.17 -25.76 -20.37
N VAL A 26 96.35 -26.62 -21.38
CA VAL A 26 95.25 -26.83 -22.36
C VAL A 26 94.05 -27.50 -21.78
N THR A 27 94.21 -28.47 -20.81
CA THR A 27 93.07 -29.08 -20.12
C THR A 27 92.34 -28.08 -19.25
N ILE A 28 93.07 -27.19 -18.56
CA ILE A 28 92.46 -26.15 -17.77
C ILE A 28 91.67 -25.16 -18.64
N VAL A 29 92.22 -24.75 -19.77
CA VAL A 29 91.52 -23.87 -20.70
C VAL A 29 90.26 -24.53 -21.29
N VAL A 30 90.36 -25.84 -21.63
CA VAL A 30 89.16 -26.59 -22.08
C VAL A 30 88.10 -26.71 -21.02
N VAL A 31 88.54 -27.01 -19.78
CA VAL A 31 87.60 -27.09 -18.65
C VAL A 31 86.93 -25.71 -18.37
N ILE A 32 87.73 -24.65 -18.42
CA ILE A 32 87.16 -23.27 -18.21
C ILE A 32 86.21 -22.91 -19.38
N SER A 33 86.56 -23.29 -20.59
CA SER A 33 85.71 -23.07 -21.79
C SER A 33 84.38 -23.84 -21.69
N ILE A 34 84.47 -25.11 -21.22
CA ILE A 34 83.24 -25.89 -20.95
C ILE A 34 82.41 -25.28 -19.84
N LEU A 35 83.04 -24.82 -18.73
CA LEU A 35 82.36 -24.16 -17.62
C LEU A 35 81.69 -22.85 -18.11
N ILE A 36 82.37 -22.05 -18.88
CA ILE A 36 81.80 -20.82 -19.43
C ILE A 36 80.65 -21.13 -20.41
N SER A 37 80.79 -22.23 -21.19
CA SER A 37 79.71 -22.67 -22.08
C SER A 37 78.44 -23.16 -21.29
N LEU A 38 78.68 -23.87 -20.20
CA LEU A 38 77.58 -24.31 -19.30
C LEU A 38 76.93 -23.16 -18.51
N MET A 39 77.71 -22.13 -18.24
CA MET A 39 77.16 -20.94 -17.55
C MET A 39 76.43 -19.95 -18.45
N ARG A 40 76.52 -20.15 -19.77
CA ARG A 40 75.69 -19.35 -20.69
C ARG A 40 74.28 -19.92 -20.78
N THR A 41 73.51 -19.80 -19.69
CA THR A 41 72.05 -19.93 -19.71
C THR A 41 71.43 -18.68 -20.34
N GLY A 42 71.49 -18.58 -21.63
CA GLY A 42 70.77 -17.56 -22.39
C GLY A 42 69.29 -17.89 -22.33
N VAL A 43 68.48 -17.07 -21.66
CA VAL A 43 67.02 -17.13 -21.74
C VAL A 43 66.65 -16.91 -23.19
N LYS A 44 66.17 -17.97 -23.84
CA LYS A 44 65.70 -17.85 -25.24
C LYS A 44 64.44 -17.01 -25.26
N LYS A 45 64.38 -16.05 -26.20
CA LYS A 45 63.22 -15.16 -26.41
C LYS A 45 61.89 -15.92 -26.62
N LYS A 46 61.97 -17.23 -26.93
CA LYS A 46 60.82 -18.14 -27.00
C LYS A 46 60.24 -18.57 -25.64
N ASP A 47 61.02 -18.47 -24.57
CA ASP A 47 60.60 -18.88 -23.23
C ASP A 47 60.00 -17.70 -22.44
N ILE A 48 59.97 -16.51 -23.05
CA ILE A 48 59.36 -15.32 -22.43
C ILE A 48 57.99 -15.16 -23.10
N ILE A 49 56.96 -15.41 -22.30
CA ILE A 49 55.58 -15.08 -22.67
C ILE A 49 55.40 -13.57 -22.44
N LEU A 50 55.36 -12.84 -23.55
CA LEU A 50 55.05 -11.40 -23.54
C LEU A 50 53.55 -11.24 -23.65
N SER A 51 52.95 -10.58 -22.68
CA SER A 51 51.55 -10.15 -22.73
C SER A 51 51.53 -8.63 -22.87
N VAL A 52 50.77 -8.14 -23.82
CA VAL A 52 50.50 -6.71 -23.95
C VAL A 52 49.47 -6.37 -22.88
N VAL A 53 49.79 -5.41 -22.04
CA VAL A 53 48.82 -4.85 -21.09
C VAL A 53 47.96 -3.84 -21.85
N ASP A 54 46.71 -4.20 -22.03
CA ASP A 54 45.71 -3.31 -22.62
C ASP A 54 44.80 -2.77 -21.51
N GLN A 55 44.35 -1.54 -21.65
CA GLN A 55 43.35 -0.94 -20.74
C GLN A 55 41.96 -1.23 -21.29
N GLY A 56 41.23 -2.07 -20.63
CA GLY A 56 39.84 -2.38 -20.93
C GLY A 56 38.92 -2.07 -19.78
N THR A 57 37.68 -1.76 -20.08
CA THR A 57 36.62 -1.64 -19.08
C THR A 57 36.16 -3.02 -18.68
N ILE A 58 36.21 -3.35 -17.41
CA ILE A 58 35.63 -4.58 -16.86
C ILE A 58 34.22 -4.28 -16.47
N GLU A 59 33.24 -4.83 -17.14
CA GLU A 59 31.85 -4.81 -16.72
C GLU A 59 31.65 -5.82 -15.60
N VAL A 60 31.34 -5.34 -14.42
CA VAL A 60 30.98 -6.18 -13.29
C VAL A 60 29.49 -6.45 -13.38
N SER A 61 29.13 -7.67 -13.71
CA SER A 61 27.73 -8.10 -13.71
C SER A 61 27.44 -8.98 -12.51
N VAL A 62 26.23 -8.88 -12.00
CA VAL A 62 25.67 -9.73 -10.95
C VAL A 62 24.64 -10.64 -11.60
N SER A 63 24.77 -11.94 -11.38
CA SER A 63 23.81 -12.92 -11.90
C SER A 63 22.75 -13.20 -10.83
N ALA A 64 21.49 -13.19 -11.26
CA ALA A 64 20.33 -13.50 -10.43
C ALA A 64 19.46 -14.52 -11.15
N SER A 65 18.69 -15.28 -10.39
CA SER A 65 17.60 -16.08 -10.93
C SER A 65 16.30 -15.29 -10.78
N GLY A 66 15.40 -15.45 -11.75
CA GLY A 66 14.12 -14.76 -11.73
C GLY A 66 13.03 -15.57 -12.45
N LYS A 67 11.79 -15.18 -12.21
CA LYS A 67 10.62 -15.70 -12.92
C LYS A 67 9.99 -14.60 -13.75
N VAL A 68 9.49 -14.94 -14.92
CA VAL A 68 8.66 -14.05 -15.72
C VAL A 68 7.27 -14.01 -15.12
N ALA A 69 6.77 -12.81 -14.86
CA ALA A 69 5.44 -12.57 -14.37
C ALA A 69 4.73 -11.52 -15.26
N PRO A 70 3.42 -11.52 -15.36
CA PRO A 70 2.69 -10.42 -15.98
C PRO A 70 3.06 -9.09 -15.34
N ALA A 71 3.11 -8.02 -16.12
CA ALA A 71 3.38 -6.68 -15.57
C ALA A 71 2.30 -6.26 -14.57
N PHE A 72 1.10 -6.73 -14.80
CA PHE A 72 -0.07 -6.49 -13.95
C PHE A 72 -0.81 -7.80 -13.67
N GLU A 73 -1.14 -8.00 -12.40
CA GLU A 73 -1.97 -9.10 -11.93
C GLU A 73 -2.93 -8.57 -10.85
N GLU A 74 -4.21 -8.89 -10.98
CA GLU A 74 -5.23 -8.50 -10.02
C GLU A 74 -6.00 -9.73 -9.55
N ILE A 75 -6.03 -9.89 -8.23
CA ILE A 75 -6.77 -10.96 -7.56
C ILE A 75 -8.19 -10.49 -7.31
N ILE A 76 -9.16 -11.17 -7.91
CA ILE A 76 -10.57 -10.94 -7.67
C ILE A 76 -11.00 -11.84 -6.52
N THR A 77 -11.51 -11.20 -5.46
CA THR A 77 -11.97 -11.90 -4.24
C THR A 77 -13.47 -11.82 -4.09
N SER A 78 -14.04 -12.76 -3.34
CA SER A 78 -15.46 -12.73 -2.98
C SER A 78 -15.71 -11.66 -1.90
N PRO A 79 -16.65 -10.71 -2.08
CA PRO A 79 -17.00 -9.74 -1.05
C PRO A 79 -17.89 -10.33 0.07
N ILE A 80 -18.41 -11.52 -0.12
CA ILE A 80 -19.34 -12.19 0.79
C ILE A 80 -18.96 -13.66 1.01
N ASN A 81 -19.45 -14.25 2.10
CA ASN A 81 -19.46 -15.69 2.27
C ASN A 81 -20.57 -16.29 1.42
N SER A 82 -20.24 -17.08 0.41
CA SER A 82 -21.20 -17.65 -0.51
C SER A 82 -20.67 -18.92 -1.16
N ARG A 83 -21.46 -19.51 -2.05
CA ARG A 83 -21.05 -20.62 -2.92
C ARG A 83 -21.15 -20.23 -4.39
N ILE A 84 -20.32 -20.87 -5.21
CA ILE A 84 -20.34 -20.68 -6.66
C ILE A 84 -21.55 -21.39 -7.24
N VAL A 85 -22.43 -20.67 -7.93
CA VAL A 85 -23.61 -21.23 -8.61
C VAL A 85 -23.29 -21.55 -10.07
N GLU A 86 -22.58 -20.67 -10.75
CA GLU A 86 -22.30 -20.79 -12.18
C GLU A 86 -20.97 -20.13 -12.53
N VAL A 87 -20.26 -20.71 -13.49
CA VAL A 87 -18.99 -20.19 -14.00
C VAL A 87 -19.15 -19.92 -15.50
N TYR A 88 -18.99 -18.65 -15.89
CA TYR A 88 -19.20 -18.18 -17.26
C TYR A 88 -17.96 -18.20 -18.13
N ARG A 89 -16.77 -18.19 -17.54
CA ARG A 89 -15.47 -18.07 -18.22
C ARG A 89 -14.51 -19.16 -17.73
N ARG A 90 -13.46 -19.39 -18.53
CA ARG A 90 -12.39 -20.35 -18.20
C ARG A 90 -11.05 -19.65 -18.13
N GLY A 91 -10.08 -20.27 -17.47
CA GLY A 91 -8.70 -19.82 -17.53
C GLY A 91 -8.21 -19.76 -18.97
N GLY A 92 -7.56 -18.68 -19.35
CA GLY A 92 -7.13 -18.37 -20.72
C GLY A 92 -8.07 -17.46 -21.51
N ASP A 93 -9.33 -17.26 -21.05
CA ASP A 93 -10.26 -16.40 -21.75
C ASP A 93 -9.90 -14.92 -21.61
N SER A 94 -10.05 -14.16 -22.71
CA SER A 94 -9.98 -12.70 -22.67
C SER A 94 -11.30 -12.14 -22.13
N VAL A 95 -11.20 -11.19 -21.21
CA VAL A 95 -12.34 -10.52 -20.58
C VAL A 95 -12.21 -9.01 -20.73
N ASP A 96 -13.31 -8.35 -21.02
CA ASP A 96 -13.42 -6.89 -21.05
C ASP A 96 -14.04 -6.39 -19.75
N VAL A 97 -14.00 -5.06 -19.55
CA VAL A 97 -14.62 -4.39 -18.39
C VAL A 97 -16.10 -4.79 -18.27
N GLY A 98 -16.51 -5.21 -17.07
CA GLY A 98 -17.89 -5.62 -16.77
C GLY A 98 -18.28 -7.02 -17.25
N THR A 99 -17.38 -7.77 -17.94
CA THR A 99 -17.65 -9.14 -18.36
C THR A 99 -17.89 -10.04 -17.14
N PRO A 100 -19.02 -10.76 -17.04
CA PRO A 100 -19.29 -11.67 -15.94
C PRO A 100 -18.32 -12.86 -15.99
N ILE A 101 -17.70 -13.16 -14.85
CA ILE A 101 -16.73 -14.26 -14.69
C ILE A 101 -17.41 -15.48 -14.09
N LEU A 102 -18.05 -15.30 -12.94
CA LEU A 102 -18.80 -16.33 -12.24
C LEU A 102 -19.95 -15.73 -11.45
N LYS A 103 -20.91 -16.54 -11.06
CA LYS A 103 -22.08 -16.16 -10.26
C LYS A 103 -22.01 -16.83 -8.88
N LEU A 104 -22.14 -16.02 -7.87
CA LEU A 104 -22.29 -16.46 -6.48
C LEU A 104 -23.77 -16.62 -6.11
N ASP A 105 -24.07 -17.39 -5.09
CA ASP A 105 -25.40 -17.50 -4.48
C ASP A 105 -25.68 -16.24 -3.65
N LEU A 106 -26.53 -15.38 -4.14
CA LEU A 106 -26.84 -14.08 -3.52
C LEU A 106 -28.12 -14.10 -2.69
N GLN A 107 -28.86 -15.21 -2.66
CA GLN A 107 -30.21 -15.28 -2.07
C GLN A 107 -30.25 -14.79 -0.61
N SER A 108 -29.28 -15.20 0.21
CA SER A 108 -29.18 -14.75 1.60
C SER A 108 -28.93 -13.24 1.71
N THR A 109 -27.94 -12.75 0.95
CA THR A 109 -27.55 -11.34 0.94
C THR A 109 -28.65 -10.44 0.38
N GLU A 110 -29.35 -10.89 -0.67
CA GLU A 110 -30.53 -10.19 -1.22
C GLU A 110 -31.66 -10.09 -0.21
N THR A 111 -31.90 -11.17 0.56
CA THR A 111 -32.92 -11.19 1.62
C THR A 111 -32.57 -10.22 2.74
N GLU A 112 -31.29 -10.18 3.13
CA GLU A 112 -30.80 -9.24 4.13
C GLU A 112 -30.91 -7.79 3.66
N TYR A 113 -30.52 -7.52 2.41
CA TYR A 113 -30.68 -6.19 1.82
C TYR A 113 -32.15 -5.73 1.79
N LYS A 114 -33.12 -6.63 1.46
CA LYS A 114 -34.54 -6.32 1.52
C LYS A 114 -35.00 -5.98 2.93
N LYS A 115 -34.56 -6.72 3.95
CA LYS A 115 -34.87 -6.39 5.36
C LYS A 115 -34.34 -5.02 5.75
N LEU A 116 -33.14 -4.65 5.30
CA LEU A 116 -32.59 -3.33 5.55
C LEU A 116 -33.37 -2.23 4.83
N LEU A 117 -33.94 -2.47 3.66
CA LEU A 117 -34.85 -1.52 3.00
C LEU A 117 -36.13 -1.30 3.80
N ASP A 118 -36.73 -2.35 4.33
CA ASP A 118 -37.90 -2.25 5.19
C ASP A 118 -37.58 -1.47 6.48
N GLU A 119 -36.37 -1.69 7.05
CA GLU A 119 -35.90 -0.94 8.21
C GLU A 119 -35.63 0.54 7.88
N GLU A 120 -35.09 0.86 6.70
CA GLU A 120 -34.95 2.25 6.24
C GLU A 120 -36.30 2.97 6.24
N GLU A 121 -37.31 2.32 5.67
CA GLU A 121 -38.67 2.87 5.61
C GLU A 121 -39.26 3.08 7.01
N MET A 122 -39.10 2.11 7.91
CA MET A 122 -39.53 2.23 9.29
C MET A 122 -38.83 3.39 10.02
N ARG A 123 -37.52 3.57 9.85
CA ARG A 123 -36.76 4.68 10.45
C ARG A 123 -37.20 6.03 9.88
N ARG A 124 -37.51 6.11 8.60
CA ARG A 124 -38.07 7.30 7.96
C ARG A 124 -39.40 7.71 8.59
N TYR A 125 -40.32 6.75 8.75
CA TYR A 125 -41.60 7.03 9.39
C TYR A 125 -41.45 7.45 10.86
N LYS A 126 -40.51 6.87 11.60
CA LYS A 126 -40.20 7.31 12.97
C LYS A 126 -39.71 8.77 13.03
N LEU A 127 -38.86 9.14 12.07
CA LEU A 127 -38.36 10.51 11.96
C LEU A 127 -39.51 11.50 11.64
N ASP A 128 -40.40 11.14 10.71
CA ASP A 128 -41.56 11.95 10.36
C ASP A 128 -42.54 12.05 11.55
N GLN A 129 -42.76 10.96 12.27
CA GLN A 129 -43.58 10.96 13.50
C GLN A 129 -43.01 11.88 14.59
N LEU A 130 -41.68 11.84 14.82
CA LEU A 130 -41.02 12.73 15.74
C LEU A 130 -41.20 14.21 15.34
N ARG A 131 -41.03 14.51 14.06
CA ARG A 131 -41.21 15.87 13.50
C ARG A 131 -42.63 16.39 13.76
N VAL A 132 -43.64 15.56 13.48
CA VAL A 132 -45.04 15.91 13.71
C VAL A 132 -45.34 16.12 15.22
N ASN A 133 -44.86 15.22 16.08
CA ASN A 133 -45.06 15.31 17.52
C ASN A 133 -44.41 16.59 18.08
N ASN A 134 -43.19 16.91 17.70
CA ASN A 134 -42.49 18.12 18.12
C ASN A 134 -43.20 19.37 17.63
N GLN A 135 -43.70 19.39 16.40
CA GLN A 135 -44.45 20.50 15.83
C GLN A 135 -45.78 20.70 16.57
N THR A 136 -46.50 19.63 16.91
CA THR A 136 -47.74 19.67 17.68
C THR A 136 -47.50 20.25 19.07
N LYS A 137 -46.49 19.73 19.80
CA LYS A 137 -46.11 20.20 21.13
C LYS A 137 -45.75 21.69 21.13
N LEU A 138 -44.92 22.13 20.19
CA LEU A 138 -44.56 23.55 20.05
C LEU A 138 -45.75 24.43 19.70
N SER A 139 -46.69 23.94 18.86
CA SER A 139 -47.93 24.64 18.53
C SER A 139 -48.84 24.83 19.78
N ASP A 140 -48.98 23.78 20.60
CA ASP A 140 -49.75 23.83 21.83
C ASP A 140 -49.14 24.82 22.84
N MET A 141 -47.83 24.82 23.01
CA MET A 141 -47.13 25.79 23.85
C MET A 141 -47.27 27.23 23.32
N ALA A 142 -47.17 27.43 21.99
CA ALA A 142 -47.40 28.73 21.37
C ALA A 142 -48.84 29.25 21.62
N MET A 143 -49.82 28.35 21.63
CA MET A 143 -51.22 28.70 21.98
C MET A 143 -51.33 29.11 23.48
N GLN A 144 -50.68 28.39 24.39
CA GLN A 144 -50.64 28.75 25.82
C GLN A 144 -49.98 30.11 26.05
N ILE A 145 -48.88 30.42 25.37
CA ILE A 145 -48.24 31.74 25.39
C ILE A 145 -49.23 32.83 24.94
N LYS A 146 -49.98 32.58 23.87
CA LYS A 146 -50.98 33.53 23.35
C LYS A 146 -52.10 33.79 24.37
N VAL A 147 -52.57 32.74 25.07
CA VAL A 147 -53.55 32.87 26.13
C VAL A 147 -52.99 33.67 27.33
N SER A 148 -51.75 33.36 27.75
CA SER A 148 -51.08 34.09 28.83
C SER A 148 -50.83 35.56 28.47
N ALA A 149 -50.45 35.87 27.21
CA ALA A 149 -50.30 37.22 26.70
C ALA A 149 -51.60 38.02 26.78
N MET A 150 -52.75 37.40 26.48
CA MET A 150 -54.09 38.03 26.65
C MET A 150 -54.41 38.29 28.09
N LYS A 151 -54.07 37.33 29.02
CA LYS A 151 -54.22 37.52 30.47
C LYS A 151 -53.36 38.69 30.95
N LEU A 152 -52.10 38.75 30.56
CA LEU A 152 -51.18 39.84 30.91
C LEU A 152 -51.70 41.20 30.42
N ASN A 153 -52.20 41.27 29.19
CA ASN A 153 -52.77 42.52 28.67
C ASN A 153 -54.01 42.96 29.45
N ARG A 154 -54.86 42.02 29.86
CA ARG A 154 -56.01 42.34 30.76
C ARG A 154 -55.54 42.91 32.11
N MET A 155 -54.53 42.29 32.76
CA MET A 155 -54.00 42.79 34.03
C MET A 155 -53.36 44.18 33.90
N LYS A 156 -52.70 44.42 32.75
CA LYS A 156 -52.10 45.71 32.40
C LYS A 156 -53.18 46.82 32.31
N VAL A 157 -54.31 46.51 31.68
CA VAL A 157 -55.43 47.46 31.54
C VAL A 157 -56.04 47.69 32.88
N GLU A 158 -56.26 46.66 33.74
CA GLU A 158 -56.80 46.76 35.10
C GLU A 158 -55.92 47.64 36.00
N LEU A 159 -54.58 47.40 36.00
CA LEU A 159 -53.62 48.24 36.73
C LEU A 159 -53.69 49.71 36.30
N ARG A 160 -53.76 49.98 35.01
CA ARG A 160 -53.90 51.33 34.48
C ARG A 160 -55.21 52.01 34.97
N ASN A 161 -56.32 51.28 35.00
CA ASN A 161 -57.58 51.76 35.42
C ASN A 161 -57.61 52.10 36.98
N GLU A 162 -56.96 51.24 37.78
CA GLU A 162 -56.83 51.48 39.24
C GLU A 162 -55.95 52.69 39.51
N HIS A 163 -54.86 52.88 38.80
CA HIS A 163 -54.04 54.10 38.87
C HIS A 163 -54.83 55.36 38.47
N TYR A 164 -55.69 55.26 37.46
CA TYR A 164 -56.54 56.41 37.05
C TYR A 164 -57.56 56.74 38.12
N LEU A 165 -58.25 55.76 38.70
CA LEU A 165 -59.21 55.96 39.79
C LEU A 165 -58.55 56.53 41.03
N ASP A 166 -57.36 56.10 41.42
CA ASP A 166 -56.60 56.63 42.53
C ASP A 166 -56.20 58.10 42.28
N SER A 167 -55.84 58.48 41.10
CA SER A 167 -55.50 59.84 40.68
C SER A 167 -56.68 60.79 40.75
N LEU A 168 -57.91 60.27 40.68
CA LEU A 168 -59.19 61.03 40.84
C LEU A 168 -59.66 61.04 42.27
N GLY A 169 -58.98 60.42 43.25
CA GLY A 169 -59.39 60.27 44.61
C GLY A 169 -60.52 59.25 44.81
N ALA A 170 -60.92 58.49 43.83
CA ALA A 170 -61.94 57.45 43.79
C ALA A 170 -61.44 56.04 44.03
N GLY A 171 -60.09 55.85 44.04
CA GLY A 171 -59.39 54.61 44.29
C GLY A 171 -58.78 54.52 45.67
N THR A 172 -58.19 53.40 46.03
CA THR A 172 -57.37 53.18 47.21
C THR A 172 -56.01 52.64 46.87
N THR A 173 -54.97 53.10 47.55
CA THR A 173 -53.58 52.66 47.36
C THR A 173 -53.42 51.15 47.47
N ASP A 174 -54.26 50.48 48.32
CA ASP A 174 -54.25 49.02 48.46
C ASP A 174 -54.77 48.30 47.21
N LYS A 175 -55.76 48.81 46.46
CA LYS A 175 -56.26 48.30 45.23
C LYS A 175 -55.19 48.44 44.10
N VAL A 176 -54.53 49.60 44.08
CA VAL A 176 -53.39 49.79 43.13
C VAL A 176 -52.28 48.77 43.36
N ARG A 177 -51.88 48.58 44.62
CA ARG A 177 -50.86 47.59 45.02
C ARG A 177 -51.27 46.17 44.67
N GLN A 178 -52.54 45.79 44.84
CA GLN A 178 -53.09 44.49 44.45
C GLN A 178 -53.10 44.31 42.96
N ALA A 179 -53.45 45.30 42.16
CA ALA A 179 -53.43 45.28 40.73
C ALA A 179 -51.96 45.16 40.15
N GLU A 180 -51.02 45.92 40.81
CA GLU A 180 -49.56 45.77 40.49
C GLU A 180 -49.05 44.36 40.74
N LEU A 181 -49.40 43.76 41.91
CA LEU A 181 -49.01 42.40 42.23
C LEU A 181 -49.58 41.42 41.19
N SER A 182 -50.87 41.56 40.84
CA SER A 182 -51.53 40.71 39.86
C SER A 182 -50.88 40.84 38.43
N TYR A 183 -50.54 42.07 38.05
CA TYR A 183 -49.83 42.31 36.79
C TYR A 183 -48.41 41.67 36.78
N ASN A 184 -47.62 41.88 37.85
CA ASN A 184 -46.29 41.33 37.98
C ASN A 184 -46.30 39.80 37.98
N VAL A 185 -47.27 39.15 38.63
CA VAL A 185 -47.42 37.67 38.59
C VAL A 185 -47.79 37.23 37.19
N ALA A 186 -48.73 37.89 36.50
CA ALA A 186 -49.07 37.55 35.11
C ALA A 186 -47.91 37.76 34.14
N GLN A 187 -47.05 38.77 34.40
CA GLN A 187 -45.85 38.99 33.62
C GLN A 187 -44.84 37.85 33.77
N LEU A 188 -44.56 37.45 35.02
CA LEU A 188 -43.66 36.32 35.30
C LEU A 188 -44.18 35.01 34.71
N GLU A 189 -45.50 34.73 34.81
CA GLU A 189 -46.10 33.55 34.16
C GLU A 189 -45.92 33.56 32.63
N TYR A 190 -46.10 34.72 31.99
CA TYR A 190 -45.87 34.86 30.56
C TYR A 190 -44.41 34.64 30.18
N GLU A 191 -43.49 35.28 30.90
CA GLU A 191 -42.02 35.11 30.68
C GLU A 191 -41.57 33.68 30.89
N GLN A 192 -42.08 33.01 31.94
CA GLN A 192 -41.82 31.60 32.21
C GLN A 192 -42.27 30.68 31.05
N LEU A 193 -43.50 30.87 30.55
CA LEU A 193 -44.03 30.10 29.44
C LEU A 193 -43.19 30.33 28.14
N LYS A 194 -42.80 31.57 27.93
CA LYS A 194 -41.93 31.90 26.78
C LYS A 194 -40.56 31.22 26.88
N GLN A 195 -39.95 31.24 28.05
CA GLN A 195 -38.67 30.57 28.31
C GLN A 195 -38.80 29.04 28.14
N GLN A 196 -39.90 28.44 28.60
CA GLN A 196 -40.18 27.03 28.44
C GLN A 196 -40.35 26.67 26.94
N TYR A 197 -41.03 27.51 26.16
CA TYR A 197 -41.16 27.31 24.73
C TYR A 197 -39.82 27.37 23.99
N ASP A 198 -38.98 28.37 24.28
CA ASP A 198 -37.66 28.53 23.65
C ASP A 198 -36.76 27.34 23.99
N ASN A 199 -36.75 26.89 25.26
CA ASN A 199 -35.99 25.69 25.65
C ASN A 199 -36.51 24.42 24.94
N GLU A 200 -37.82 24.23 24.89
CA GLU A 200 -38.41 23.06 24.20
C GLU A 200 -38.11 23.04 22.73
N LYS A 201 -38.10 24.23 22.09
CA LYS A 201 -37.74 24.38 20.67
C LYS A 201 -36.31 23.96 20.43
N GLU A 202 -35.37 24.32 21.32
CA GLU A 202 -33.97 23.90 21.21
C GLU A 202 -33.82 22.39 21.43
N VAL A 203 -34.50 21.83 22.43
CA VAL A 203 -34.49 20.38 22.69
C VAL A 203 -35.05 19.61 21.52
N ALA A 204 -36.21 20.02 21.00
CA ALA A 204 -36.84 19.39 19.83
C ALA A 204 -35.98 19.45 18.58
N ALA A 205 -35.28 20.56 18.36
CA ALA A 205 -34.35 20.70 17.26
C ALA A 205 -33.12 19.79 17.40
N ALA A 206 -32.57 19.69 18.62
CA ALA A 206 -31.44 18.81 18.93
C ALA A 206 -31.84 17.34 18.77
N GLU A 207 -32.99 16.92 19.30
CA GLU A 207 -33.48 15.55 19.16
C GLU A 207 -33.73 15.16 17.70
N LEU A 208 -34.38 16.05 16.94
CA LEU A 208 -34.57 15.83 15.49
C LEU A 208 -33.25 15.68 14.78
N LYS A 209 -32.26 16.51 15.13
CA LYS A 209 -30.93 16.44 14.51
C LYS A 209 -30.21 15.11 14.82
N VAL A 210 -30.32 14.62 16.04
CA VAL A 210 -29.75 13.30 16.41
C VAL A 210 -30.40 12.19 15.59
N GLN A 211 -31.74 12.20 15.46
CA GLN A 211 -32.45 11.19 14.67
C GLN A 211 -32.17 11.29 13.16
N GLU A 212 -31.99 12.49 12.62
CA GLU A 212 -31.54 12.68 11.24
C GLU A 212 -30.15 12.12 11.00
N LEU A 213 -29.22 12.31 11.94
CA LEU A 213 -27.87 11.74 11.86
C LEU A 213 -27.91 10.21 11.93
N ASP A 214 -28.68 9.64 12.84
CA ASP A 214 -28.85 8.18 12.93
C ASP A 214 -29.41 7.60 11.62
N PHE A 215 -30.44 8.22 11.06
CA PHE A 215 -31.00 7.83 9.77
C PHE A 215 -29.98 7.93 8.62
N ASN A 216 -29.16 8.98 8.62
CA ASN A 216 -28.12 9.14 7.60
C ASN A 216 -26.99 8.10 7.74
N ILE A 217 -26.62 7.71 8.95
CA ILE A 217 -25.68 6.62 9.21
C ILE A 217 -26.26 5.31 8.67
N PHE A 218 -27.52 5.04 9.00
CA PHE A 218 -28.20 3.84 8.50
C PHE A 218 -28.24 3.78 6.95
N ARG A 219 -28.56 4.89 6.30
CA ARG A 219 -28.54 4.98 4.83
C ARG A 219 -27.17 4.72 4.22
N LYS A 220 -26.10 5.14 4.89
CA LYS A 220 -24.73 4.82 4.46
C LYS A 220 -24.46 3.32 4.57
N ASN A 221 -24.88 2.68 5.65
CA ASN A 221 -24.74 1.24 5.82
C ASN A 221 -25.56 0.46 4.78
N LEU A 222 -26.77 0.92 4.46
CA LEU A 222 -27.60 0.35 3.41
C LEU A 222 -26.95 0.49 2.03
N ALA A 223 -26.35 1.65 1.73
CA ALA A 223 -25.63 1.88 0.48
C ALA A 223 -24.39 0.98 0.35
N GLU A 224 -23.69 0.74 1.46
CA GLU A 224 -22.54 -0.19 1.50
C GLU A 224 -23.00 -1.65 1.28
N MET A 225 -24.12 -2.06 1.89
CA MET A 225 -24.68 -3.39 1.64
C MET A 225 -25.09 -3.55 0.16
N LYS A 226 -25.70 -2.53 -0.44
CA LYS A 226 -26.02 -2.54 -1.87
C LYS A 226 -24.78 -2.71 -2.73
N ARG A 227 -23.72 -1.95 -2.44
CA ARG A 227 -22.45 -2.07 -3.14
C ARG A 227 -21.85 -3.48 -2.99
N THR A 228 -21.87 -4.03 -1.79
CA THR A 228 -21.42 -5.40 -1.54
C THR A 228 -22.20 -6.42 -2.38
N LEU A 229 -23.53 -6.23 -2.51
CA LEU A 229 -24.38 -7.06 -3.34
C LEU A 229 -24.06 -6.94 -4.84
N ASP A 230 -23.81 -5.70 -5.31
CA ASP A 230 -23.42 -5.43 -6.69
C ASP A 230 -22.03 -6.03 -7.00
N ASP A 231 -21.05 -5.88 -6.10
CA ASP A 231 -19.70 -6.43 -6.21
C ASP A 231 -19.68 -7.97 -6.13
N ALA A 232 -20.69 -8.58 -5.50
CA ALA A 232 -20.85 -10.04 -5.45
C ALA A 232 -21.27 -10.67 -6.79
N GLN A 233 -21.67 -9.86 -7.78
CA GLN A 233 -21.71 -10.24 -9.17
C GLN A 233 -20.31 -10.15 -9.76
N ILE A 234 -19.53 -11.21 -9.60
CA ILE A 234 -18.10 -11.21 -9.96
C ILE A 234 -17.91 -10.89 -11.45
N ARG A 235 -17.41 -9.69 -11.71
CA ARG A 235 -17.17 -9.16 -13.06
C ARG A 235 -15.72 -8.70 -13.19
N SER A 236 -15.20 -8.68 -14.42
CA SER A 236 -13.88 -8.13 -14.67
C SER A 236 -13.87 -6.61 -14.51
N PRO A 237 -12.98 -6.03 -13.67
CA PRO A 237 -12.85 -4.58 -13.51
C PRO A 237 -12.15 -3.90 -14.69
N ARG A 238 -11.45 -4.67 -15.52
CA ARG A 238 -10.66 -4.17 -16.67
C ARG A 238 -10.56 -5.20 -17.80
N LYS A 239 -10.03 -4.77 -18.93
CA LYS A 239 -9.64 -5.67 -20.01
C LYS A 239 -8.37 -6.43 -19.63
N ALA A 240 -8.43 -7.75 -19.61
CA ALA A 240 -7.34 -8.63 -19.20
C ALA A 240 -7.55 -10.07 -19.68
N ILE A 241 -6.64 -10.96 -19.34
CA ILE A 241 -6.77 -12.39 -19.55
C ILE A 241 -6.97 -13.05 -18.20
N LEU A 242 -7.94 -13.95 -18.10
CA LEU A 242 -8.24 -14.71 -16.89
C LEU A 242 -7.17 -15.80 -16.71
N THR A 243 -6.23 -15.61 -15.79
CA THR A 243 -5.13 -16.56 -15.55
C THR A 243 -5.50 -17.66 -14.55
N TYR A 244 -6.42 -17.36 -13.64
CA TYR A 244 -6.97 -18.34 -12.71
C TYR A 244 -8.45 -18.11 -12.47
N ILE A 245 -9.21 -19.19 -12.28
CA ILE A 245 -10.61 -19.16 -11.84
C ILE A 245 -10.92 -20.39 -11.00
N ASN A 246 -11.66 -20.19 -9.91
CA ASN A 246 -12.24 -21.29 -9.17
C ASN A 246 -13.47 -21.80 -9.95
N ASN A 247 -13.32 -22.91 -10.65
CA ASN A 247 -14.33 -23.49 -11.53
C ASN A 247 -15.21 -24.56 -10.88
N GLN A 248 -15.08 -24.76 -9.57
CA GLN A 248 -15.86 -25.77 -8.83
C GLN A 248 -17.24 -25.22 -8.47
N VAL A 249 -18.25 -25.54 -9.25
CA VAL A 249 -19.65 -25.23 -8.95
C VAL A 249 -20.06 -25.92 -7.64
N GLY A 250 -20.69 -25.17 -6.73
CA GLY A 250 -21.06 -25.64 -5.39
C GLY A 250 -19.98 -25.42 -4.32
N ALA A 251 -18.75 -25.04 -4.71
CA ALA A 251 -17.69 -24.74 -3.74
C ALA A 251 -18.06 -23.51 -2.90
N GLN A 252 -17.80 -23.58 -1.60
CA GLN A 252 -17.93 -22.44 -0.69
C GLN A 252 -16.72 -21.52 -0.83
N VAL A 253 -16.99 -20.22 -0.92
CA VAL A 253 -15.98 -19.18 -0.95
C VAL A 253 -16.22 -18.26 0.23
N PRO A 254 -15.24 -18.12 1.13
CA PRO A 254 -15.34 -17.16 2.24
C PRO A 254 -15.19 -15.74 1.73
N GLN A 255 -15.65 -14.77 2.52
CA GLN A 255 -15.38 -13.36 2.28
C GLN A 255 -13.86 -13.11 2.22
N GLY A 256 -13.39 -12.37 1.20
CA GLY A 256 -11.97 -12.18 0.93
C GLY A 256 -11.28 -13.36 0.26
N GLY A 257 -12.00 -14.50 0.06
CA GLY A 257 -11.46 -15.66 -0.64
C GLY A 257 -11.27 -15.37 -2.13
N GLN A 258 -10.15 -15.82 -2.67
CA GLN A 258 -9.81 -15.67 -4.09
C GLN A 258 -10.75 -16.48 -4.96
N VAL A 259 -11.37 -15.84 -5.94
CA VAL A 259 -12.27 -16.47 -6.92
C VAL A 259 -11.70 -16.51 -8.33
N ALA A 260 -10.93 -15.50 -8.69
CA ALA A 260 -10.29 -15.40 -9.99
C ALA A 260 -9.01 -14.55 -9.91
N ILE A 261 -8.15 -14.68 -10.92
CA ILE A 261 -7.01 -13.81 -11.16
C ILE A 261 -7.07 -13.37 -12.61
N ILE A 262 -6.95 -12.07 -12.83
CA ILE A 262 -6.82 -11.49 -14.15
C ILE A 262 -5.43 -10.87 -14.31
N SER A 263 -4.84 -11.02 -15.49
CA SER A 263 -3.49 -10.53 -15.77
C SER A 263 -3.44 -9.85 -17.13
N ASP A 264 -2.62 -8.82 -17.23
CA ASP A 264 -2.26 -8.25 -18.53
C ASP A 264 -1.05 -9.02 -19.10
N LEU A 265 -1.30 -9.82 -20.11
CA LEU A 265 -0.27 -10.58 -20.80
C LEU A 265 0.34 -9.83 -22.01
N SER A 266 0.03 -8.56 -22.20
CA SER A 266 0.68 -7.72 -23.25
C SER A 266 2.06 -7.23 -22.81
N HIS A 267 2.27 -7.10 -21.49
CA HIS A 267 3.52 -6.67 -20.90
C HIS A 267 3.96 -7.65 -19.81
N PHE A 268 5.24 -7.92 -19.77
CA PHE A 268 5.82 -8.81 -18.77
C PHE A 268 6.91 -8.09 -17.98
N LYS A 269 7.10 -8.52 -16.74
CA LYS A 269 8.21 -8.15 -15.89
C LYS A 269 8.94 -9.42 -15.45
N VAL A 270 10.21 -9.29 -15.13
CA VAL A 270 10.99 -10.37 -14.52
C VAL A 270 11.20 -10.03 -13.05
N GLU A 271 10.65 -10.84 -12.18
CA GLU A 271 10.90 -10.76 -10.75
C GLU A 271 12.12 -11.62 -10.42
N GLY A 272 13.23 -10.97 -10.07
CA GLY A 272 14.49 -11.60 -9.74
C GLY A 272 14.79 -11.53 -8.25
N GLU A 273 15.57 -12.48 -7.78
CA GLU A 273 16.07 -12.54 -6.42
C GLU A 273 17.58 -12.59 -6.42
N ILE A 274 18.20 -11.82 -5.53
CA ILE A 274 19.63 -11.72 -5.37
C ILE A 274 19.99 -11.78 -3.89
N ALA A 275 21.15 -12.36 -3.57
CA ALA A 275 21.65 -12.34 -2.20
C ALA A 275 21.88 -10.88 -1.73
N ASP A 276 21.58 -10.59 -0.49
CA ASP A 276 21.66 -9.24 0.10
C ASP A 276 23.08 -8.66 0.04
N THR A 277 24.09 -9.50 0.04
CA THR A 277 25.50 -9.10 -0.13
C THR A 277 25.79 -8.37 -1.45
N TYR A 278 24.90 -8.51 -2.43
CA TYR A 278 24.98 -7.83 -3.72
C TYR A 278 23.95 -6.71 -3.89
N GLY A 279 23.18 -6.42 -2.84
CA GLY A 279 22.09 -5.44 -2.89
C GLY A 279 22.54 -4.05 -3.33
N ASP A 280 23.70 -3.60 -2.87
CA ASP A 280 24.29 -2.30 -3.23
C ASP A 280 24.67 -2.17 -4.71
N ARG A 281 24.74 -3.30 -5.44
CA ARG A 281 25.11 -3.33 -6.86
C ARG A 281 23.92 -3.33 -7.80
N VAL A 282 22.70 -3.48 -7.26
CA VAL A 282 21.47 -3.46 -8.05
C VAL A 282 20.65 -2.24 -7.64
N ALA A 283 20.51 -1.30 -8.56
CA ALA A 283 19.75 -0.07 -8.35
C ALA A 283 18.66 0.09 -9.40
N ALA A 284 17.57 0.74 -9.05
CA ALA A 284 16.54 1.12 -10.01
C ALA A 284 17.14 2.00 -11.12
N GLY A 285 16.76 1.74 -12.35
CA GLY A 285 17.35 2.36 -13.55
C GLY A 285 18.60 1.66 -14.09
N GLY A 286 19.12 0.65 -13.38
CA GLY A 286 20.24 -0.17 -13.83
C GLY A 286 19.90 -1.00 -15.07
N LYS A 287 20.87 -1.19 -15.98
CA LYS A 287 20.71 -2.07 -17.14
C LYS A 287 20.72 -3.53 -16.69
N ALA A 288 19.83 -4.33 -17.23
CA ALA A 288 19.76 -5.76 -16.98
C ALA A 288 19.67 -6.52 -18.30
N ILE A 289 20.25 -7.71 -18.34
CA ILE A 289 20.14 -8.64 -19.47
C ILE A 289 19.39 -9.87 -18.96
N VAL A 290 18.17 -10.03 -19.43
CA VAL A 290 17.35 -11.20 -19.13
C VAL A 290 17.62 -12.29 -20.15
N LYS A 291 18.00 -13.47 -19.66
CA LYS A 291 18.20 -14.66 -20.49
C LYS A 291 17.02 -15.61 -20.34
N ILE A 292 16.32 -15.85 -21.44
CA ILE A 292 15.19 -16.80 -21.47
C ILE A 292 15.56 -17.88 -22.50
N GLY A 293 15.96 -19.04 -22.01
CA GLY A 293 16.51 -20.08 -22.88
C GLY A 293 17.77 -19.61 -23.63
N THR A 294 17.70 -19.48 -24.94
CA THR A 294 18.82 -19.01 -25.84
C THR A 294 18.76 -17.50 -26.12
N GLU A 295 17.63 -16.85 -25.81
CA GLU A 295 17.42 -15.43 -26.13
C GLU A 295 17.92 -14.53 -25.00
N LYS A 296 18.43 -13.37 -25.39
CA LYS A 296 18.86 -12.30 -24.49
C LYS A 296 18.00 -11.08 -24.77
N LEU A 297 17.30 -10.61 -23.75
CA LEU A 297 16.47 -9.42 -23.80
C LEU A 297 17.12 -8.34 -22.93
N GLU A 298 17.21 -7.13 -23.46
CA GLU A 298 17.64 -5.98 -22.67
C GLU A 298 16.46 -5.45 -21.86
N GLY A 299 16.71 -5.15 -20.61
CA GLY A 299 15.73 -4.59 -19.68
C GLY A 299 16.36 -3.55 -18.77
N VAL A 300 15.51 -2.90 -18.02
CA VAL A 300 15.92 -1.92 -17.01
C VAL A 300 15.32 -2.34 -15.67
N VAL A 301 16.11 -2.30 -14.61
CA VAL A 301 15.63 -2.55 -13.25
C VAL A 301 14.59 -1.49 -12.89
N SER A 302 13.34 -1.88 -12.77
CA SER A 302 12.22 -0.98 -12.46
C SER A 302 12.12 -0.69 -10.97
N SER A 303 12.33 -1.69 -10.13
CA SER A 303 12.30 -1.55 -8.67
C SER A 303 13.23 -2.54 -7.97
N VAL A 304 13.71 -2.14 -6.80
CA VAL A 304 14.49 -2.99 -5.88
C VAL A 304 13.86 -2.86 -4.52
N THR A 305 13.56 -3.97 -3.86
CA THR A 305 13.04 -3.97 -2.49
C THR A 305 14.20 -3.79 -1.52
N PRO A 306 14.26 -2.69 -0.74
CA PRO A 306 15.43 -2.39 0.10
C PRO A 306 15.53 -3.30 1.33
N LEU A 307 14.49 -4.05 1.64
CA LEU A 307 14.45 -4.94 2.80
C LEU A 307 14.85 -6.37 2.38
N SER A 308 15.93 -6.86 2.95
CA SER A 308 16.31 -8.26 2.83
C SER A 308 15.34 -9.14 3.60
N LYS A 309 14.78 -10.15 2.92
CA LYS A 309 13.95 -11.19 3.51
C LYS A 309 14.67 -12.53 3.33
N ASN A 310 15.01 -13.18 4.45
CA ASN A 310 15.77 -14.43 4.44
C ASN A 310 17.14 -14.33 3.72
N GLY A 311 17.83 -13.18 3.80
CA GLY A 311 19.13 -12.97 3.14
C GLY A 311 19.03 -12.72 1.63
N VAL A 312 17.82 -12.42 1.12
CA VAL A 312 17.57 -12.18 -0.31
C VAL A 312 16.87 -10.84 -0.50
N ILE A 313 17.26 -10.13 -1.53
CA ILE A 313 16.64 -8.89 -2.01
C ILE A 313 15.92 -9.20 -3.31
N SER A 314 14.65 -8.80 -3.41
CA SER A 314 13.85 -8.93 -4.63
C SER A 314 13.92 -7.66 -5.46
N PHE A 315 14.01 -7.83 -6.77
CA PHE A 315 14.00 -6.72 -7.74
C PHE A 315 13.15 -7.10 -8.95
N SER A 316 12.72 -6.09 -9.71
CA SER A 316 11.97 -6.30 -10.95
C SER A 316 12.62 -5.57 -12.12
N VAL A 317 12.61 -6.25 -13.28
CA VAL A 317 13.13 -5.75 -14.55
C VAL A 317 12.00 -5.66 -15.56
#